data_448e0d450d4b3d71b57ca25860fcf402
#
_entry.id   448e0d450d4b3d71b57ca25860fcf402
#
_cell.length_a   1.000
_cell.length_b   1.000
_cell.length_c   1.000
_cell.angle_alpha   90.00
_cell.angle_beta   90.00
_cell.angle_gamma   90.00
#
_symmetry.space_group_name_H-M   'P 1'
#
loop_
_entity.id
_entity.type
_entity.pdbx_description
1 polymer ?
#
loop_
_entity_poly.entity_id
_entity_poly.type
_entity_poly.pdbx_seq_one_letter_code
_entity_poly.pdbx_strand_id
1 'polypeptide(L)'
;MHFIIFLDRIKWKSIRRTEHMEKFYSIREVTEQLGVTAQTLRNWDRSGKLHPHHTSGNGYRYYSEEQINQIVGKIKQKRIVIGYCRVSSKKQREDLERQIETMRVYLIAQGNPFEIISDIGSGINYKKKGLQELIKQITENKVEKVVVLYKDRLLRFGFELVEYLAELYHCEIEVIDHTEKTEQQELVEDLVQIITVFSCKLQGKRANKAKKMIQELKCDDKDISSNVVAK
;
A
#
# COMPACT_ATOMS: atom_id res chain seq x y z
N MET A 1 1.70 -14.86 -33.04
CA MET A 1 2.37 -13.59 -33.42
C MET A 1 1.36 -12.45 -33.45
N HIS A 2 0.58 -12.25 -32.35
CA HIS A 2 -0.48 -11.23 -32.24
C HIS A 2 -0.60 -10.63 -30.81
N PHE A 3 0.47 -10.68 -30.02
CA PHE A 3 0.47 -10.20 -28.63
C PHE A 3 1.33 -8.94 -28.39
N ILE A 4 1.90 -8.38 -29.46
CA ILE A 4 2.84 -7.22 -29.35
C ILE A 4 2.19 -5.88 -29.74
N ILE A 5 0.93 -5.87 -30.22
CA ILE A 5 0.31 -4.63 -30.77
C ILE A 5 -0.58 -3.90 -29.74
N PHE A 6 -0.67 -4.36 -28.50
CA PHE A 6 -1.55 -3.70 -27.51
C PHE A 6 -0.83 -2.74 -26.54
N LEU A 7 0.48 -2.61 -26.63
CA LEU A 7 1.27 -1.73 -25.77
C LEU A 7 1.54 -0.32 -26.33
N ASP A 8 1.24 -0.09 -27.61
CA ASP A 8 1.54 1.21 -28.25
C ASP A 8 0.42 2.25 -28.16
N ARG A 9 -0.64 2.02 -27.40
CA ARG A 9 -1.76 2.97 -27.27
C ARG A 9 -1.92 3.64 -25.91
N ILE A 10 -1.05 3.39 -24.99
CA ILE A 10 -0.88 4.27 -23.84
C ILE A 10 0.10 5.36 -24.25
N LYS A 11 -0.40 6.33 -25.05
CA LYS A 11 0.22 7.63 -25.08
C LYS A 11 0.30 8.09 -23.64
N TRP A 12 1.49 8.02 -23.08
CA TRP A 12 1.87 8.84 -21.95
C TRP A 12 1.55 10.29 -22.32
N LYS A 13 0.29 10.72 -22.08
CA LYS A 13 0.04 12.13 -21.91
C LYS A 13 1.08 12.55 -20.89
N SER A 14 2.05 13.30 -21.35
CA SER A 14 3.03 13.95 -20.51
C SER A 14 2.33 14.28 -19.20
N ILE A 15 2.76 13.61 -18.15
CA ILE A 15 2.52 14.10 -16.79
C ILE A 15 3.07 15.50 -16.88
N ARG A 16 2.17 16.46 -17.07
CA ARG A 16 2.52 17.87 -16.87
C ARG A 16 3.14 17.83 -15.49
N ARG A 17 4.45 18.02 -15.45
CA ARG A 17 5.12 18.51 -14.26
C ARG A 17 4.20 19.64 -13.80
N THR A 18 3.33 19.38 -12.85
CA THR A 18 2.70 20.44 -12.09
C THR A 18 3.91 21.11 -11.50
N GLU A 19 4.30 22.25 -12.07
CA GLU A 19 5.16 23.19 -11.40
C GLU A 19 4.49 23.34 -10.04
N HIS A 20 5.12 22.75 -9.03
CA HIS A 20 4.72 22.93 -7.65
C HIS A 20 4.94 24.44 -7.46
N MET A 21 3.89 25.23 -7.61
CA MET A 21 3.94 26.62 -7.20
C MET A 21 4.30 26.58 -5.71
N GLU A 22 5.56 26.94 -5.42
CA GLU A 22 6.04 27.01 -4.05
C GLU A 22 5.06 27.85 -3.22
N LYS A 23 4.41 27.21 -2.29
CA LYS A 23 3.44 27.88 -1.42
C LYS A 23 4.20 28.53 -0.28
N PHE A 24 3.97 29.84 -0.11
CA PHE A 24 4.57 30.60 0.95
C PHE A 24 3.53 30.94 2.02
N TYR A 25 3.94 30.82 3.26
CA TYR A 25 3.09 31.02 4.44
C TYR A 25 3.53 32.27 5.22
N SER A 26 2.59 33.10 5.62
CA SER A 26 2.82 34.23 6.51
C SER A 26 3.15 33.77 7.94
N ILE A 27 3.72 34.67 8.75
CA ILE A 27 3.98 34.39 10.18
C ILE A 27 2.72 33.84 10.87
N ARG A 28 1.54 34.39 10.60
CA ARG A 28 0.29 33.96 11.22
C ARG A 28 -0.04 32.51 10.88
N GLU A 29 0.01 32.14 9.61
CA GLU A 29 -0.26 30.78 9.16
C GLU A 29 0.75 29.78 9.75
N VAL A 30 2.03 30.16 9.80
CA VAL A 30 3.08 29.32 10.41
C VAL A 30 2.86 29.15 11.91
N THR A 31 2.44 30.19 12.63
CA THR A 31 2.13 30.08 14.07
C THR A 31 0.95 29.17 14.34
N GLU A 32 -0.08 29.22 13.51
CA GLU A 32 -1.25 28.34 13.61
C GLU A 32 -0.87 26.87 13.34
N GLN A 33 -0.04 26.62 12.30
CA GLN A 33 0.41 25.25 11.95
C GLN A 33 1.37 24.63 12.95
N LEU A 34 2.30 25.43 13.48
CA LEU A 34 3.33 24.93 14.40
C LEU A 34 2.92 24.99 15.88
N GLY A 35 1.78 25.61 16.22
CA GLY A 35 1.35 25.80 17.61
C GLY A 35 2.29 26.68 18.42
N VAL A 36 3.02 27.61 17.78
CA VAL A 36 3.98 28.50 18.41
C VAL A 36 3.56 29.97 18.30
N THR A 37 4.15 30.86 19.10
CA THR A 37 3.86 32.30 19.02
C THR A 37 4.70 32.97 17.93
N ALA A 38 4.23 34.11 17.42
CA ALA A 38 5.00 34.92 16.47
C ALA A 38 6.34 35.40 17.08
N GLN A 39 6.39 35.58 18.42
CA GLN A 39 7.62 35.91 19.11
C GLN A 39 8.63 34.76 19.10
N THR A 40 8.14 33.53 19.20
CA THR A 40 8.97 32.32 19.07
C THR A 40 9.62 32.25 17.70
N LEU A 41 8.88 32.53 16.61
CA LEU A 41 9.43 32.56 15.26
C LEU A 41 10.50 33.65 15.08
N ARG A 42 10.30 34.82 15.65
CA ARG A 42 11.31 35.90 15.66
C ARG A 42 12.57 35.51 16.43
N ASN A 43 12.43 34.78 17.54
CA ASN A 43 13.57 34.26 18.30
C ASN A 43 14.32 33.18 17.52
N TRP A 44 13.60 32.32 16.78
CA TRP A 44 14.22 31.32 15.91
C TRP A 44 14.99 31.94 14.74
N ASP A 45 14.49 33.05 14.19
CA ASP A 45 15.18 33.85 13.18
C ASP A 45 16.50 34.40 13.75
N ARG A 46 16.46 35.02 14.92
CA ARG A 46 17.66 35.56 15.61
C ARG A 46 18.68 34.49 15.99
N SER A 47 18.22 33.31 16.39
CA SER A 47 19.08 32.19 16.79
C SER A 47 19.58 31.34 15.60
N GLY A 48 19.19 31.67 14.37
CA GLY A 48 19.56 30.89 13.19
C GLY A 48 18.81 29.56 13.05
N LYS A 49 17.80 29.31 13.89
CA LYS A 49 17.05 28.06 13.87
C LYS A 49 16.08 27.97 12.68
N LEU A 50 15.46 29.10 12.31
CA LEU A 50 14.56 29.24 11.16
C LEU A 50 14.62 30.68 10.65
N HIS A 51 15.21 30.91 9.50
CA HIS A 51 15.15 32.17 8.79
C HIS A 51 13.92 32.20 7.84
N PRO A 52 13.26 33.35 7.64
CA PRO A 52 12.24 33.47 6.63
C PRO A 52 12.83 33.22 5.24
N HIS A 53 12.07 32.55 4.35
CA HIS A 53 12.48 32.35 2.96
C HIS A 53 12.71 33.71 2.28
N HIS A 54 11.78 34.63 2.46
CA HIS A 54 11.92 36.00 2.00
C HIS A 54 11.12 36.96 2.89
N THR A 55 11.48 38.25 2.80
CA THR A 55 10.74 39.33 3.47
C THR A 55 10.21 40.25 2.38
N SER A 56 8.90 40.56 2.41
CA SER A 56 8.33 41.52 1.49
C SER A 56 8.86 42.95 1.71
N GLY A 57 8.71 43.83 0.75
CA GLY A 57 9.10 45.26 0.88
C GLY A 57 8.47 45.98 2.06
N ASN A 58 7.34 45.48 2.59
CA ASN A 58 6.67 46.02 3.78
C ASN A 58 7.10 45.32 5.08
N GLY A 59 8.18 44.52 5.07
CA GLY A 59 8.72 43.86 6.25
C GLY A 59 7.99 42.59 6.71
N TYR A 60 7.04 42.08 5.94
CA TYR A 60 6.35 40.81 6.24
C TYR A 60 7.24 39.62 5.88
N ARG A 61 7.37 38.69 6.81
CA ARG A 61 8.17 37.46 6.64
C ARG A 61 7.32 36.32 6.10
N TYR A 62 7.86 35.61 5.10
CA TYR A 62 7.23 34.45 4.48
C TYR A 62 8.17 33.23 4.58
N TYR A 63 7.57 32.08 4.80
CA TYR A 63 8.25 30.79 4.97
C TYR A 63 7.79 29.82 3.90
N SER A 64 8.70 29.04 3.32
CA SER A 64 8.32 28.01 2.37
C SER A 64 7.74 26.78 3.06
N GLU A 65 6.94 26.02 2.33
CA GLU A 65 6.39 24.75 2.81
C GLU A 65 7.50 23.77 3.26
N GLU A 66 8.62 23.75 2.52
CA GLU A 66 9.79 22.94 2.87
C GLU A 66 10.38 23.31 4.22
N GLN A 67 10.51 24.62 4.51
CA GLN A 67 11.04 25.09 5.77
C GLN A 67 10.13 24.72 6.95
N ILE A 68 8.81 24.80 6.75
CA ILE A 68 7.83 24.40 7.76
C ILE A 68 7.92 22.90 7.97
N ASN A 69 7.96 22.12 6.89
CA ASN A 69 8.08 20.67 6.92
C ASN A 69 9.41 20.23 7.56
N GLN A 70 10.51 20.95 7.36
CA GLN A 70 11.77 20.68 8.05
C GLN A 70 11.69 20.90 9.57
N ILE A 71 10.90 21.86 10.01
CA ILE A 71 10.71 22.12 11.45
C ILE A 71 9.70 21.16 12.06
N VAL A 72 8.59 20.90 11.36
CA VAL A 72 7.63 19.83 11.70
C VAL A 72 8.32 18.48 11.60
N GLY A 73 9.14 18.24 10.60
CA GLY A 73 9.91 17.02 10.41
C GLY A 73 11.13 16.85 11.33
N LYS A 74 11.53 17.89 12.08
CA LYS A 74 12.40 17.74 13.26
C LYS A 74 11.63 17.24 14.49
N ILE A 75 10.31 17.29 14.46
CA ILE A 75 9.40 16.37 15.14
C ILE A 75 9.22 15.17 14.20
N LYS A 76 10.29 14.56 13.73
CA LYS A 76 10.23 13.28 13.04
C LYS A 76 9.51 12.34 14.00
N GLN A 77 8.30 11.96 13.66
CA GLN A 77 7.77 10.70 14.18
C GLN A 77 8.87 9.69 13.89
N LYS A 78 9.43 9.14 14.99
CA LYS A 78 10.56 8.22 14.91
C LYS A 78 10.09 7.04 14.08
N ARG A 79 10.40 7.05 12.78
CA ARG A 79 9.99 5.99 11.86
C ARG A 79 10.63 4.70 12.36
N ILE A 80 9.90 3.61 12.26
CA ILE A 80 10.31 2.30 12.75
C ILE A 80 10.66 1.37 11.59
N VAL A 81 11.44 0.34 11.88
CA VAL A 81 11.66 -0.77 10.97
C VAL A 81 10.60 -1.84 11.24
N ILE A 82 9.96 -2.37 10.19
CA ILE A 82 8.99 -3.45 10.33
C ILE A 82 9.54 -4.72 9.70
N GLY A 83 9.67 -5.77 10.52
CA GLY A 83 9.89 -7.13 10.04
C GLY A 83 8.56 -7.78 9.68
N TYR A 84 8.41 -8.31 8.46
CA TYR A 84 7.20 -9.00 8.07
C TYR A 84 7.46 -10.49 7.82
N CYS A 85 6.70 -11.34 8.52
CA CYS A 85 6.79 -12.79 8.46
C CYS A 85 5.46 -13.41 8.02
N ARG A 86 5.50 -14.48 7.21
CA ARG A 86 4.30 -15.14 6.71
C ARG A 86 4.49 -16.63 6.48
N VAL A 87 3.44 -17.38 6.78
CA VAL A 87 3.28 -18.78 6.36
C VAL A 87 1.93 -18.97 5.67
N SER A 88 1.81 -19.96 4.80
CA SER A 88 0.59 -20.21 4.01
C SER A 88 -0.55 -20.76 4.83
N SER A 89 -0.26 -21.61 5.82
CA SER A 89 -1.26 -22.35 6.58
C SER A 89 -0.95 -22.38 8.08
N LYS A 90 -1.98 -22.69 8.88
CA LYS A 90 -1.83 -22.87 10.32
C LYS A 90 -0.94 -24.06 10.70
N LYS A 91 -0.76 -25.03 9.80
CA LYS A 91 0.11 -26.19 10.02
C LYS A 91 1.59 -25.79 10.08
N GLN A 92 1.95 -24.67 9.47
CA GLN A 92 3.32 -24.13 9.43
C GLN A 92 3.60 -23.13 10.57
N ARG A 93 2.89 -23.24 11.69
CA ARG A 93 3.04 -22.29 12.80
C ARG A 93 4.45 -22.31 13.40
N GLU A 94 5.06 -23.47 13.51
CA GLU A 94 6.45 -23.61 13.98
C GLU A 94 7.45 -22.92 13.04
N ASP A 95 7.19 -22.96 11.72
CA ASP A 95 8.00 -22.23 10.72
C ASP A 95 7.83 -20.73 10.89
N LEU A 96 6.61 -20.26 11.18
CA LEU A 96 6.36 -18.85 11.44
C LEU A 96 7.13 -18.38 12.68
N GLU A 97 7.13 -19.16 13.75
CA GLU A 97 7.85 -18.85 14.98
C GLU A 97 9.37 -18.79 14.73
N ARG A 98 9.92 -19.71 13.92
CA ARG A 98 11.32 -19.68 13.50
C ARG A 98 11.64 -18.45 12.64
N GLN A 99 10.75 -18.07 11.71
CA GLN A 99 10.91 -16.85 10.91
C GLN A 99 10.92 -15.60 11.80
N ILE A 100 10.00 -15.51 12.76
CA ILE A 100 9.92 -14.38 13.69
C ILE A 100 11.21 -14.28 14.52
N GLU A 101 11.73 -15.39 15.02
CA GLU A 101 12.95 -15.36 15.82
C GLU A 101 14.18 -14.97 14.99
N THR A 102 14.31 -15.52 13.78
CA THR A 102 15.36 -15.12 12.84
C THR A 102 15.30 -13.62 12.52
N MET A 103 14.08 -13.12 12.24
CA MET A 103 13.84 -11.70 11.98
C MET A 103 14.18 -10.84 13.19
N ARG A 104 13.81 -11.29 14.39
CA ARG A 104 14.10 -10.57 15.64
C ARG A 104 15.61 -10.42 15.86
N VAL A 105 16.37 -11.50 15.72
CA VAL A 105 17.83 -11.48 15.86
C VAL A 105 18.45 -10.51 14.86
N TYR A 106 17.98 -10.56 13.60
CA TYR A 106 18.45 -9.66 12.54
C TYR A 106 18.17 -8.17 12.87
N LEU A 107 16.96 -7.84 13.28
CA LEU A 107 16.56 -6.47 13.59
C LEU A 107 17.23 -5.92 14.85
N ILE A 108 17.46 -6.76 15.88
CA ILE A 108 18.22 -6.38 17.06
C ILE A 108 19.66 -6.01 16.69
N ALA A 109 20.28 -6.78 15.79
CA ALA A 109 21.65 -6.49 15.32
C ALA A 109 21.77 -5.15 14.58
N GLN A 110 20.69 -4.66 13.95
CA GLN A 110 20.65 -3.36 13.30
C GLN A 110 20.50 -2.17 14.29
N GLY A 111 20.05 -2.41 15.51
CA GLY A 111 19.97 -1.40 16.58
C GLY A 111 18.87 -0.34 16.40
N ASN A 112 17.98 -0.47 15.40
CA ASN A 112 16.86 0.42 15.17
C ASN A 112 15.62 -0.02 15.97
N PRO A 113 14.71 0.90 16.36
CA PRO A 113 13.42 0.52 16.90
C PRO A 113 12.62 -0.23 15.83
N PHE A 114 12.07 -1.36 16.18
CA PHE A 114 11.37 -2.23 15.24
C PHE A 114 10.08 -2.83 15.81
N GLU A 115 9.22 -3.25 14.90
CA GLU A 115 8.03 -4.06 15.15
C GLU A 115 8.05 -5.28 14.21
N ILE A 116 7.47 -6.40 14.64
CA ILE A 116 7.31 -7.59 13.80
C ILE A 116 5.83 -7.83 13.57
N ILE A 117 5.43 -7.79 12.30
CA ILE A 117 4.08 -8.14 11.86
C ILE A 117 4.11 -9.54 11.26
N SER A 118 3.15 -10.38 11.63
CA SER A 118 3.06 -11.72 11.10
C SER A 118 1.66 -12.07 10.61
N ASP A 119 1.57 -12.87 9.53
CA ASP A 119 0.33 -13.35 8.94
C ASP A 119 0.35 -14.86 8.70
N ILE A 120 -0.83 -15.47 8.79
CA ILE A 120 -1.07 -16.84 8.33
C ILE A 120 -2.06 -16.76 7.17
N GLY A 121 -1.61 -17.10 5.96
CA GLY A 121 -2.42 -17.10 4.76
C GLY A 121 -1.58 -17.11 3.49
N SER A 122 -2.23 -17.51 2.39
CA SER A 122 -1.60 -17.60 1.07
C SER A 122 -0.95 -16.27 0.64
N GLY A 123 0.14 -16.36 -0.12
CA GLY A 123 0.85 -15.22 -0.72
C GLY A 123 0.02 -14.40 -1.71
N ILE A 124 -1.07 -14.97 -2.24
CA ILE A 124 -2.02 -14.30 -3.13
C ILE A 124 -3.18 -13.62 -2.40
N ASN A 125 -3.30 -13.78 -1.10
CA ASN A 125 -4.36 -13.14 -0.31
C ASN A 125 -3.93 -11.74 0.15
N TYR A 126 -4.44 -10.71 -0.49
CA TYR A 126 -4.17 -9.30 -0.14
C TYR A 126 -5.01 -8.78 1.04
N LYS A 127 -5.97 -9.58 1.55
CA LYS A 127 -6.85 -9.21 2.66
C LYS A 127 -6.31 -9.65 4.02
N LYS A 128 -5.06 -10.09 4.10
CA LYS A 128 -4.40 -10.41 5.37
C LYS A 128 -4.30 -9.18 6.26
N LYS A 129 -4.61 -9.34 7.53
CA LYS A 129 -4.66 -8.20 8.48
C LYS A 129 -3.29 -7.54 8.67
N GLY A 130 -2.24 -8.34 8.80
CA GLY A 130 -0.89 -7.82 8.97
C GLY A 130 -0.39 -7.10 7.72
N LEU A 131 -0.67 -7.61 6.51
CA LEU A 131 -0.34 -6.94 5.26
C LEU A 131 -1.06 -5.59 5.13
N GLN A 132 -2.36 -5.54 5.48
CA GLN A 132 -3.13 -4.30 5.44
C GLN A 132 -2.61 -3.28 6.46
N GLU A 133 -2.26 -3.72 7.66
CA GLU A 133 -1.65 -2.86 8.67
C GLU A 133 -0.28 -2.35 8.23
N LEU A 134 0.56 -3.20 7.64
CA LEU A 134 1.84 -2.81 7.08
C LEU A 134 1.67 -1.69 6.01
N ILE A 135 0.78 -1.90 5.03
CA ILE A 135 0.50 -0.92 3.98
C ILE A 135 0.00 0.39 4.59
N LYS A 136 -0.90 0.31 5.56
CA LYS A 136 -1.41 1.49 6.27
C LYS A 136 -0.29 2.27 6.97
N GLN A 137 0.59 1.59 7.71
CA GLN A 137 1.70 2.24 8.39
C GLN A 137 2.70 2.86 7.42
N ILE A 138 2.94 2.23 6.25
CA ILE A 138 3.74 2.82 5.17
C ILE A 138 3.09 4.12 4.67
N THR A 139 1.79 4.08 4.34
CA THR A 139 1.06 5.26 3.82
C THR A 139 0.90 6.38 4.84
N GLU A 140 0.93 6.07 6.13
CA GLU A 140 0.98 7.04 7.23
C GLU A 140 2.40 7.58 7.49
N ASN A 141 3.40 7.18 6.67
CA ASN A 141 4.80 7.60 6.77
C ASN A 141 5.47 7.25 8.12
N LYS A 142 5.00 6.17 8.78
CA LYS A 142 5.52 5.67 10.06
C LYS A 142 6.68 4.70 9.91
N VAL A 143 6.86 4.11 8.72
CA VAL A 143 7.82 3.06 8.44
C VAL A 143 9.01 3.61 7.67
N GLU A 144 10.22 3.36 8.18
CA GLU A 144 11.46 3.69 7.49
C GLU A 144 11.87 2.58 6.53
N LYS A 145 11.75 1.33 7.01
CA LYS A 145 12.17 0.14 6.27
C LYS A 145 11.26 -1.04 6.60
N VAL A 146 10.91 -1.81 5.58
CA VAL A 146 10.29 -3.12 5.72
C VAL A 146 11.33 -4.20 5.44
N VAL A 147 11.48 -5.15 6.34
CA VAL A 147 12.41 -6.27 6.20
C VAL A 147 11.63 -7.57 6.04
N VAL A 148 11.96 -8.34 5.01
CA VAL A 148 11.38 -9.66 4.74
C VAL A 148 12.48 -10.70 4.55
N LEU A 149 12.25 -11.94 4.95
CA LEU A 149 13.23 -13.01 4.71
C LEU A 149 13.36 -13.32 3.22
N TYR A 150 12.23 -13.45 2.52
CA TYR A 150 12.16 -13.74 1.08
C TYR A 150 11.08 -12.87 0.45
N LYS A 151 11.19 -12.54 -0.84
CA LYS A 151 10.19 -11.76 -1.58
C LYS A 151 8.78 -12.36 -1.49
N ASP A 152 8.65 -13.66 -1.60
CA ASP A 152 7.38 -14.37 -1.59
C ASP A 152 6.71 -14.39 -0.20
N ARG A 153 7.46 -14.06 0.87
CA ARG A 153 6.87 -13.89 2.21
C ARG A 153 6.02 -12.63 2.29
N LEU A 154 6.37 -11.57 1.57
CA LEU A 154 5.53 -10.39 1.47
C LEU A 154 4.32 -10.67 0.59
N LEU A 155 4.55 -10.92 -0.70
CA LEU A 155 3.55 -11.23 -1.70
C LEU A 155 4.10 -12.22 -2.73
N ARG A 156 3.26 -13.14 -3.20
CA ARG A 156 3.61 -14.05 -4.29
C ARG A 156 3.60 -13.34 -5.63
N PHE A 157 2.62 -12.44 -5.83
CA PHE A 157 2.50 -11.61 -7.03
C PHE A 157 2.29 -10.16 -6.61
N GLY A 158 2.79 -9.23 -7.42
CA GLY A 158 2.64 -7.80 -7.18
C GLY A 158 3.57 -7.24 -6.11
N PHE A 159 4.70 -7.91 -5.85
CA PHE A 159 5.76 -7.37 -4.97
C PHE A 159 6.21 -6.01 -5.45
N GLU A 160 6.43 -5.85 -6.74
CA GLU A 160 6.88 -4.60 -7.39
C GLU A 160 5.88 -3.45 -7.17
N LEU A 161 4.58 -3.76 -7.05
CA LEU A 161 3.58 -2.73 -6.75
C LEU A 161 3.72 -2.21 -5.32
N VAL A 162 3.99 -3.10 -4.36
CA VAL A 162 4.20 -2.70 -2.96
C VAL A 162 5.55 -2.01 -2.80
N GLU A 163 6.58 -2.46 -3.51
CA GLU A 163 7.89 -1.83 -3.57
C GLU A 163 7.76 -0.39 -4.08
N TYR A 164 7.09 -0.17 -5.22
CA TYR A 164 6.81 1.16 -5.75
C TYR A 164 6.01 2.03 -4.77
N LEU A 165 4.98 1.46 -4.11
CA LEU A 165 4.23 2.17 -3.08
C LEU A 165 5.14 2.59 -1.92
N ALA A 166 6.01 1.70 -1.46
CA ALA A 166 6.95 2.00 -0.37
C ALA A 166 7.92 3.13 -0.76
N GLU A 167 8.45 3.11 -1.98
CA GLU A 167 9.30 4.18 -2.52
C GLU A 167 8.61 5.55 -2.50
N LEU A 168 7.32 5.62 -2.88
CA LEU A 168 6.53 6.86 -2.85
C LEU A 168 6.45 7.48 -1.45
N TYR A 169 6.51 6.65 -0.40
CA TYR A 169 6.49 7.07 1.00
C TYR A 169 7.88 7.02 1.65
N HIS A 170 8.95 7.00 0.84
CA HIS A 170 10.34 6.95 1.31
C HIS A 170 10.60 5.79 2.29
N CYS A 171 9.95 4.66 2.07
CA CYS A 171 10.12 3.41 2.80
C CYS A 171 10.92 2.42 1.94
N GLU A 172 12.02 1.91 2.46
CA GLU A 172 12.84 0.89 1.80
C GLU A 172 12.26 -0.50 2.06
N ILE A 173 12.30 -1.41 1.06
CA ILE A 173 12.02 -2.84 1.29
C ILE A 173 13.32 -3.61 1.15
N GLU A 174 13.73 -4.25 2.24
CA GLU A 174 14.94 -5.08 2.32
C GLU A 174 14.55 -6.56 2.33
N VAL A 175 15.15 -7.32 1.42
CA VAL A 175 15.02 -8.78 1.35
C VAL A 175 16.32 -9.39 1.84
N ILE A 176 16.27 -10.17 2.93
CA ILE A 176 17.48 -10.72 3.56
C ILE A 176 18.09 -11.83 2.70
N ASP A 177 17.26 -12.73 2.19
CA ASP A 177 17.69 -13.86 1.37
C ASP A 177 17.02 -13.78 0.00
N HIS A 178 17.82 -13.59 -1.03
CA HIS A 178 17.37 -13.52 -2.43
C HIS A 178 17.18 -14.89 -3.08
N THR A 179 17.44 -15.99 -2.35
CA THR A 179 17.19 -17.33 -2.89
C THR A 179 15.68 -17.55 -2.97
N GLU A 180 15.20 -17.95 -4.14
CA GLU A 180 13.81 -18.35 -4.33
C GLU A 180 13.56 -19.72 -3.69
N LYS A 181 13.40 -19.74 -2.36
CA LYS A 181 12.97 -20.95 -1.62
C LYS A 181 11.44 -21.02 -1.62
N THR A 182 10.84 -20.99 -2.80
CA THR A 182 9.42 -21.32 -2.94
C THR A 182 9.30 -22.83 -2.79
N GLU A 183 8.74 -23.30 -1.68
CA GLU A 183 8.33 -24.70 -1.61
C GLU A 183 7.35 -24.96 -2.75
N GLN A 184 7.68 -25.86 -3.64
CA GLN A 184 6.84 -26.21 -4.80
C GLN A 184 5.40 -26.49 -4.39
N GLN A 185 5.22 -27.03 -3.18
CA GLN A 185 3.92 -27.31 -2.62
C GLN A 185 3.09 -26.07 -2.35
N GLU A 186 3.67 -24.98 -1.82
CA GLU A 186 2.98 -23.68 -1.64
C GLU A 186 2.56 -23.07 -2.97
N LEU A 187 3.40 -23.18 -4.00
CA LEU A 187 3.09 -22.68 -5.33
C LEU A 187 1.91 -23.44 -5.96
N VAL A 188 1.89 -24.77 -5.81
CA VAL A 188 0.78 -25.62 -6.29
C VAL A 188 -0.51 -25.27 -5.55
N GLU A 189 -0.48 -25.11 -4.23
CA GLU A 189 -1.65 -24.73 -3.43
C GLU A 189 -2.21 -23.35 -3.86
N ASP A 190 -1.34 -22.37 -4.10
CA ASP A 190 -1.73 -21.05 -4.60
C ASP A 190 -2.36 -21.14 -6.01
N LEU A 191 -1.80 -21.98 -6.91
CA LEU A 191 -2.34 -22.20 -8.24
C LEU A 191 -3.72 -22.88 -8.18
N VAL A 192 -3.87 -23.90 -7.35
CA VAL A 192 -5.16 -24.58 -7.12
C VAL A 192 -6.21 -23.59 -6.61
N GLN A 193 -5.84 -22.71 -5.71
CA GLN A 193 -6.75 -21.67 -5.19
C GLN A 193 -7.20 -20.73 -6.30
N ILE A 194 -6.30 -20.26 -7.18
CA ILE A 194 -6.62 -19.40 -8.32
C ILE A 194 -7.60 -20.13 -9.25
N ILE A 195 -7.29 -21.37 -9.63
CA ILE A 195 -8.13 -22.19 -10.53
C ILE A 195 -9.53 -22.39 -9.92
N THR A 196 -9.60 -22.67 -8.61
CA THR A 196 -10.87 -22.88 -7.89
C THR A 196 -11.73 -21.62 -7.93
N VAL A 197 -11.17 -20.44 -7.62
CA VAL A 197 -11.89 -19.17 -7.68
C VAL A 197 -12.40 -18.87 -9.10
N PHE A 198 -11.59 -19.14 -10.12
CA PHE A 198 -11.98 -18.97 -11.53
C PHE A 198 -13.11 -19.92 -11.90
N SER A 199 -12.99 -21.20 -11.54
CA SER A 199 -13.99 -22.23 -11.82
C SER A 199 -15.34 -21.89 -11.17
N CYS A 200 -15.33 -21.47 -9.89
CA CYS A 200 -16.54 -21.04 -9.20
C CYS A 200 -17.20 -19.83 -9.88
N LYS A 201 -16.42 -18.83 -10.31
CA LYS A 201 -16.96 -17.67 -11.04
C LYS A 201 -17.57 -18.06 -12.40
N LEU A 202 -16.93 -18.98 -13.13
CA LEU A 202 -17.45 -19.47 -14.42
C LEU A 202 -18.74 -20.26 -14.24
N GLN A 203 -18.80 -21.16 -13.24
CA GLN A 203 -20.00 -21.92 -12.92
C GLN A 203 -21.15 -21.00 -12.45
N GLY A 204 -20.86 -20.02 -11.60
CA GLY A 204 -21.85 -19.03 -11.15
C GLY A 204 -22.44 -18.22 -12.31
N LYS A 205 -21.62 -17.82 -13.29
CA LYS A 205 -22.10 -17.14 -14.51
C LYS A 205 -22.99 -18.04 -15.36
N ARG A 206 -22.63 -19.34 -15.52
CA ARG A 206 -23.46 -20.31 -16.25
C ARG A 206 -24.77 -20.60 -15.55
N ALA A 207 -24.75 -20.79 -14.24
CA ALA A 207 -25.94 -21.02 -13.43
C ALA A 207 -26.91 -19.83 -13.46
N ASN A 208 -26.40 -18.60 -13.39
CA ASN A 208 -27.20 -17.38 -13.49
C ASN A 208 -27.82 -17.22 -14.90
N LYS A 209 -27.06 -17.55 -15.96
CA LYS A 209 -27.58 -17.52 -17.32
C LYS A 209 -28.70 -18.56 -17.53
N ALA A 210 -28.51 -19.77 -17.02
CA ALA A 210 -29.54 -20.81 -17.06
C ALA A 210 -30.81 -20.43 -16.29
N LYS A 211 -30.65 -19.87 -15.08
CA LYS A 211 -31.79 -19.36 -14.30
C LYS A 211 -32.57 -18.28 -15.05
N LYS A 212 -31.88 -17.35 -15.71
CA LYS A 212 -32.52 -16.29 -16.50
C LYS A 212 -33.29 -16.83 -17.67
N MET A 213 -32.71 -17.79 -18.42
CA MET A 213 -33.40 -18.48 -19.53
C MET A 213 -34.66 -19.23 -19.06
N ILE A 214 -34.58 -19.95 -17.93
CA ILE A 214 -35.73 -20.65 -17.35
C ILE A 214 -36.85 -19.66 -16.94
N GLN A 215 -36.47 -18.50 -16.46
CA GLN A 215 -37.43 -17.48 -16.04
C GLN A 215 -38.12 -16.81 -17.24
N GLU A 216 -37.36 -16.57 -18.32
CA GLU A 216 -37.91 -16.08 -19.60
C GLU A 216 -38.90 -17.08 -20.20
N LEU A 217 -38.56 -18.36 -20.28
CA LEU A 217 -39.47 -19.43 -20.78
C LEU A 217 -40.78 -19.56 -19.95
N LYS A 218 -40.69 -19.35 -18.60
CA LYS A 218 -41.90 -19.39 -17.74
C LYS A 218 -42.77 -18.16 -17.89
N CYS A 219 -42.26 -17.04 -18.37
CA CYS A 219 -43.08 -15.88 -18.69
C CYS A 219 -43.84 -16.07 -19.99
N ASP A 220 -43.20 -16.63 -21.02
CA ASP A 220 -43.82 -16.92 -22.33
C ASP A 220 -44.94 -17.93 -22.22
N ASP A 221 -44.84 -18.97 -21.36
CA ASP A 221 -45.91 -19.95 -21.12
C ASP A 221 -47.16 -19.35 -20.44
N LYS A 222 -47.01 -18.29 -19.66
CA LYS A 222 -48.14 -17.60 -19.01
C LYS A 222 -48.92 -16.72 -19.98
N ASP A 223 -48.29 -16.13 -20.94
CA ASP A 223 -48.92 -15.29 -21.95
C ASP A 223 -49.68 -16.15 -23.01
N ILE A 224 -49.23 -17.40 -23.24
CA ILE A 224 -49.94 -18.34 -24.12
C ILE A 224 -51.22 -18.90 -23.44
N SER A 225 -51.16 -19.18 -22.12
CA SER A 225 -52.29 -19.73 -21.40
C SER A 225 -53.42 -18.69 -21.13
N SER A 226 -53.07 -17.40 -21.08
CA SER A 226 -54.07 -16.32 -20.94
C SER A 226 -54.82 -16.00 -22.24
N ASN A 227 -54.26 -16.33 -23.41
CA ASN A 227 -54.87 -16.09 -24.71
C ASN A 227 -55.77 -17.28 -25.20
N VAL A 228 -55.72 -18.45 -24.54
CA VAL A 228 -56.55 -19.62 -24.88
C VAL A 228 -57.86 -19.65 -24.15
N VAL A 229 -57.99 -18.87 -23.03
CA VAL A 229 -59.26 -18.81 -22.23
C VAL A 229 -60.21 -17.67 -22.67
N ALA A 230 -59.78 -16.84 -23.64
CA ALA A 230 -60.56 -15.71 -24.15
C ALA A 230 -61.16 -15.92 -25.57
N LYS A 231 -61.41 -17.19 -25.97
CA LYS A 231 -62.18 -17.49 -27.19
C LYS A 231 -63.36 -18.38 -26.88
#